data_040ebc18750bf9e1ae1e11134417bf8d
#
_entry.id   040ebc18750bf9e1ae1e11134417bf8d
#
_cell.length_a   1.000
_cell.length_b   1.000
_cell.length_c   1.000
_cell.angle_alpha   90.00
_cell.angle_beta   90.00
_cell.angle_gamma   90.00
#
_symmetry.space_group_name_H-M   'P 1'
#
loop_
_entity.id
_entity.type
_entity.pdbx_description
1 polymer ?
#
loop_
_entity_poly.entity_id
_entity_poly.type
_entity_poly.pdbx_seq_one_letter_code
_entity_poly.pdbx_strand_id
1 'polypeptide(L)'
;MSGKRGCIRVFDSFDLAGPRCQPIVTVAVPSLNQGGFLDATLRSIFSQPVPVEVMLADGGSTDDTSRVIARWQHRFTWWRSAPDKGQAAGINEAIARGRAPYVCWMNSDDLFLPGGLAALLQTLEAKPGTAVAHGGCRLIDESGDLIGLLRGKVVSARSLSRSPVIPQPASLIRREAWNKVKGLKEDLHLSLDYDLWWRLYRSGSVFTKIDSEVAAARFHPDAKSFRRPREMYAEAKSVVSSHYGSLPMCWRIKEPFSIRARQQGSLL
;
A
#
# COMPACT_ATOMS: atom_id res chain seq x y z
N MET A 1 35.43 -14.98 18.79
CA MET A 1 34.17 -15.56 18.23
C MET A 1 33.00 -15.10 19.09
N SER A 2 32.36 -14.00 18.75
CA SER A 2 31.21 -13.45 19.50
C SER A 2 30.01 -13.46 18.57
N GLY A 3 29.10 -14.41 18.81
CA GLY A 3 27.87 -14.56 18.06
C GLY A 3 26.86 -13.46 18.39
N LYS A 4 26.51 -12.65 17.42
CA LYS A 4 25.37 -11.75 17.51
C LYS A 4 24.08 -12.59 17.45
N ARG A 5 23.48 -12.84 18.59
CA ARG A 5 22.12 -13.41 18.68
C ARG A 5 21.13 -12.28 18.37
N GLY A 6 20.36 -12.45 17.30
CA GLY A 6 19.24 -11.59 16.94
C GLY A 6 18.21 -11.58 18.05
N CYS A 7 17.81 -10.41 18.49
CA CYS A 7 16.82 -10.20 19.54
C CYS A 7 15.41 -10.33 18.93
N ILE A 8 14.83 -11.53 18.97
CA ILE A 8 13.38 -11.73 18.80
C ILE A 8 12.80 -11.62 20.22
N ARG A 9 12.25 -10.49 20.58
CA ARG A 9 11.42 -10.35 21.79
C ARG A 9 9.97 -10.31 21.38
N VAL A 10 9.23 -11.26 21.90
CA VAL A 10 7.77 -11.24 21.97
C VAL A 10 7.40 -10.11 22.95
N PHE A 11 6.72 -9.09 22.47
CA PHE A 11 6.26 -7.99 23.31
C PHE A 11 4.91 -8.33 23.90
N ASP A 12 4.92 -8.84 25.13
CA ASP A 12 3.79 -8.70 26.05
C ASP A 12 4.05 -7.46 26.92
N SER A 13 2.99 -6.65 27.09
CA SER A 13 2.86 -5.50 27.99
C SER A 13 3.68 -4.24 27.67
N PHE A 14 2.93 -3.14 27.66
CA PHE A 14 3.32 -1.74 27.57
C PHE A 14 4.46 -1.37 28.55
N ASP A 15 5.66 -1.17 28.00
CA ASP A 15 6.73 -0.51 28.76
C ASP A 15 7.24 0.71 27.97
N LEU A 16 6.93 1.90 28.49
CA LEU A 16 7.14 3.20 27.85
C LEU A 16 8.58 3.75 27.97
N ALA A 17 9.58 2.95 28.37
CA ALA A 17 10.93 3.45 28.72
C ALA A 17 12.11 2.55 28.28
N GLY A 18 11.96 1.71 27.26
CA GLY A 18 13.11 0.99 26.66
C GLY A 18 13.80 1.81 25.55
N PRO A 19 15.09 1.48 25.18
CA PRO A 19 15.76 2.17 24.07
C PRO A 19 14.86 2.04 22.83
N ARG A 20 14.42 3.17 22.29
CA ARG A 20 13.56 3.21 21.09
C ARG A 20 14.30 2.53 19.96
N CYS A 21 13.84 1.34 19.60
CA CYS A 21 14.36 0.64 18.42
C CYS A 21 14.15 1.57 17.21
N GLN A 22 15.21 1.82 16.44
CA GLN A 22 15.06 2.69 15.26
C GLN A 22 14.01 2.11 14.32
N PRO A 23 13.10 2.91 13.77
CA PRO A 23 12.10 2.43 12.85
C PRO A 23 12.76 1.85 11.59
N ILE A 24 12.24 0.71 11.16
CA ILE A 24 12.73 -0.01 9.98
C ILE A 24 11.84 0.28 8.77
N VAL A 25 10.55 0.51 9.00
CA VAL A 25 9.58 0.78 7.92
C VAL A 25 8.85 2.09 8.19
N THR A 26 8.82 2.98 7.20
CA THR A 26 7.88 4.11 7.14
C THR A 26 6.58 3.63 6.52
N VAL A 27 5.49 3.73 7.26
CA VAL A 27 4.14 3.46 6.78
C VAL A 27 3.40 4.77 6.62
N ALA A 28 3.16 5.19 5.38
CA ALA A 28 2.29 6.33 5.10
C ALA A 28 0.82 5.88 5.13
N VAL A 29 -0.03 6.67 5.79
CA VAL A 29 -1.47 6.40 5.88
C VAL A 29 -2.21 7.62 5.33
N PRO A 30 -2.59 7.62 4.03
CA PRO A 30 -3.48 8.64 3.49
C PRO A 30 -4.90 8.39 3.99
N SER A 31 -5.61 9.43 4.41
CA SER A 31 -7.00 9.33 4.88
C SER A 31 -7.85 10.49 4.34
N LEU A 32 -9.08 10.19 3.97
CA LEU A 32 -10.12 11.19 3.70
C LEU A 32 -11.50 10.56 3.90
N ASN A 33 -12.21 10.97 4.96
CA ASN A 33 -13.54 10.48 5.32
C ASN A 33 -13.59 8.94 5.45
N GLN A 34 -12.70 8.38 6.26
CA GLN A 34 -12.55 6.93 6.50
C GLN A 34 -12.63 6.57 7.99
N GLY A 35 -13.36 7.37 8.78
CA GLY A 35 -13.49 7.17 10.23
C GLY A 35 -13.98 5.77 10.63
N GLY A 36 -14.81 5.13 9.79
CA GLY A 36 -15.29 3.78 10.03
C GLY A 36 -14.23 2.68 9.92
N PHE A 37 -13.15 2.90 9.17
CA PHE A 37 -12.15 1.86 8.88
C PHE A 37 -10.78 2.16 9.50
N LEU A 38 -10.43 3.44 9.64
CA LEU A 38 -9.09 3.88 10.05
C LEU A 38 -8.59 3.23 11.36
N ASP A 39 -9.47 3.01 12.35
CA ASP A 39 -9.08 2.36 13.61
C ASP A 39 -8.56 0.93 13.38
N ALA A 40 -9.25 0.15 12.54
CA ALA A 40 -8.83 -1.21 12.19
C ALA A 40 -7.50 -1.20 11.41
N THR A 41 -7.34 -0.28 10.48
CA THR A 41 -6.09 -0.08 9.73
C THR A 41 -4.92 0.20 10.67
N LEU A 42 -5.07 1.16 11.58
CA LEU A 42 -4.01 1.51 12.54
C LEU A 42 -3.69 0.36 13.49
N ARG A 43 -4.69 -0.38 13.99
CA ARG A 43 -4.46 -1.61 14.77
C ARG A 43 -3.64 -2.61 13.99
N SER A 44 -3.96 -2.85 12.71
CA SER A 44 -3.24 -3.80 11.87
C SER A 44 -1.78 -3.41 11.66
N ILE A 45 -1.48 -2.11 11.53
CA ILE A 45 -0.12 -1.59 11.38
C ILE A 45 0.67 -1.75 12.68
N PHE A 46 0.12 -1.27 13.79
CA PHE A 46 0.82 -1.26 15.07
C PHE A 46 0.92 -2.64 15.75
N SER A 47 0.20 -3.65 15.26
CA SER A 47 0.33 -5.05 15.70
C SER A 47 1.41 -5.82 14.95
N GLN A 48 2.04 -5.23 13.91
CA GLN A 48 3.10 -5.91 13.19
C GLN A 48 4.36 -6.05 14.06
N PRO A 49 5.03 -7.21 14.05
CA PRO A 49 6.27 -7.42 14.80
C PRO A 49 7.47 -6.77 14.08
N VAL A 50 7.32 -5.53 13.65
CA VAL A 50 8.32 -4.73 12.92
C VAL A 50 8.30 -3.32 13.48
N PRO A 51 9.46 -2.72 13.83
CA PRO A 51 9.53 -1.33 14.24
C PRO A 51 9.08 -0.40 13.10
N VAL A 52 7.94 0.27 13.27
CA VAL A 52 7.37 1.17 12.27
C VAL A 52 7.38 2.61 12.75
N GLU A 53 7.56 3.54 11.83
CA GLU A 53 7.16 4.94 11.97
C GLU A 53 5.92 5.19 11.12
N VAL A 54 4.85 5.66 11.74
CA VAL A 54 3.57 5.90 11.06
C VAL A 54 3.42 7.39 10.80
N MET A 55 3.20 7.71 9.51
CA MET A 55 2.99 9.05 9.00
C MET A 55 1.58 9.16 8.45
N LEU A 56 0.67 9.85 9.14
CA LEU A 56 -0.71 9.97 8.72
C LEU A 56 -0.95 11.32 8.04
N ALA A 57 -1.45 11.28 6.81
CA ALA A 57 -1.87 12.45 6.03
C ALA A 57 -3.39 12.42 5.81
N ASP A 58 -4.13 13.13 6.65
CA ASP A 58 -5.56 13.33 6.46
C ASP A 58 -5.82 14.54 5.56
N GLY A 59 -6.62 14.33 4.52
CA GLY A 59 -6.97 15.32 3.50
C GLY A 59 -8.04 16.34 3.94
N GLY A 60 -8.26 16.48 5.25
CA GLY A 60 -9.28 17.37 5.79
C GLY A 60 -10.64 16.70 5.92
N SER A 61 -10.67 15.53 6.54
CA SER A 61 -11.91 14.77 6.79
C SER A 61 -12.92 15.56 7.62
N THR A 62 -14.19 15.32 7.33
CA THR A 62 -15.35 15.95 8.01
C THR A 62 -16.22 14.94 8.77
N ASP A 63 -15.89 13.66 8.69
CA ASP A 63 -16.53 12.56 9.43
C ASP A 63 -15.83 12.25 10.75
N ASP A 64 -16.07 11.09 11.34
CA ASP A 64 -15.46 10.64 12.60
C ASP A 64 -13.94 10.34 12.52
N THR A 65 -13.29 10.55 11.36
CA THR A 65 -11.83 10.37 11.18
C THR A 65 -11.05 11.15 12.24
N SER A 66 -11.45 12.39 12.53
CA SER A 66 -10.80 13.25 13.55
C SER A 66 -10.80 12.62 14.94
N ARG A 67 -11.87 11.92 15.33
CA ARG A 67 -11.96 11.20 16.62
C ARG A 67 -11.00 10.02 16.66
N VAL A 68 -10.85 9.31 15.55
CA VAL A 68 -9.90 8.20 15.45
C VAL A 68 -8.48 8.73 15.53
N ILE A 69 -8.15 9.80 14.80
CA ILE A 69 -6.83 10.46 14.86
C ILE A 69 -6.49 10.87 16.29
N ALA A 70 -7.41 11.52 17.01
CA ALA A 70 -7.19 11.96 18.38
C ALA A 70 -6.84 10.79 19.34
N ARG A 71 -7.44 9.61 19.15
CA ARG A 71 -7.10 8.41 19.95
C ARG A 71 -5.71 7.87 19.66
N TRP A 72 -5.24 7.98 18.42
CA TRP A 72 -3.99 7.37 17.97
C TRP A 72 -2.82 8.36 17.84
N GLN A 73 -3.05 9.68 17.92
CA GLN A 73 -2.05 10.72 17.65
C GLN A 73 -0.74 10.56 18.43
N HIS A 74 -0.80 10.01 19.66
CA HIS A 74 0.36 9.76 20.50
C HIS A 74 1.28 8.65 19.96
N ARG A 75 0.83 7.85 19.00
CA ARG A 75 1.58 6.78 18.34
C ARG A 75 2.12 7.16 16.97
N PHE A 76 1.63 8.25 16.38
CA PHE A 76 2.15 8.73 15.11
C PHE A 76 3.51 9.40 15.29
N THR A 77 4.41 9.13 14.36
CA THR A 77 5.67 9.87 14.27
C THR A 77 5.42 11.26 13.70
N TRP A 78 4.48 11.36 12.78
CA TRP A 78 3.98 12.60 12.22
C TRP A 78 2.55 12.44 11.73
N TRP A 79 1.77 13.50 11.81
CA TRP A 79 0.43 13.55 11.23
C TRP A 79 0.01 14.98 10.91
N ARG A 80 -0.91 15.12 9.97
CA ARG A 80 -1.67 16.34 9.71
C ARG A 80 -3.11 16.02 9.33
N SER A 81 -4.00 17.00 9.51
CA SER A 81 -5.37 17.01 8.98
C SER A 81 -5.62 18.38 8.37
N ALA A 82 -5.55 18.43 7.04
CA ALA A 82 -5.78 19.64 6.24
C ALA A 82 -6.02 19.24 4.78
N PRO A 83 -6.78 20.04 4.00
CA PRO A 83 -6.95 19.83 2.57
C PRO A 83 -5.61 19.67 1.85
N ASP A 84 -5.53 18.74 0.92
CA ASP A 84 -4.35 18.45 0.12
C ASP A 84 -4.66 18.38 -1.39
N LYS A 85 -3.61 18.13 -2.19
CA LYS A 85 -3.71 17.97 -3.64
C LYS A 85 -4.17 16.56 -4.06
N GLY A 86 -4.58 15.74 -3.12
CA GLY A 86 -5.03 14.37 -3.35
C GLY A 86 -4.12 13.31 -2.76
N GLN A 87 -4.55 12.06 -2.85
CA GLN A 87 -3.93 10.91 -2.19
C GLN A 87 -2.43 10.75 -2.48
N ALA A 88 -2.01 10.93 -3.74
CA ALA A 88 -0.59 10.81 -4.10
C ALA A 88 0.27 11.87 -3.40
N ALA A 89 -0.20 13.11 -3.32
CA ALA A 89 0.49 14.19 -2.61
C ALA A 89 0.60 13.89 -1.11
N GLY A 90 -0.49 13.42 -0.48
CA GLY A 90 -0.48 13.02 0.93
C GLY A 90 0.49 11.87 1.22
N ILE A 91 0.54 10.85 0.36
CA ILE A 91 1.49 9.73 0.49
C ILE A 91 2.93 10.21 0.32
N ASN A 92 3.20 11.00 -0.72
CA ASN A 92 4.55 11.55 -0.97
C ASN A 92 5.04 12.37 0.21
N GLU A 93 4.21 13.27 0.72
CA GLU A 93 4.53 14.08 1.90
C GLU A 93 4.81 13.20 3.12
N ALA A 94 3.94 12.24 3.42
CA ALA A 94 4.08 11.33 4.54
C ALA A 94 5.39 10.52 4.46
N ILE A 95 5.72 9.95 3.31
CA ILE A 95 6.97 9.20 3.11
C ILE A 95 8.20 10.12 3.23
N ALA A 96 8.13 11.35 2.73
CA ALA A 96 9.22 12.32 2.83
C ALA A 96 9.52 12.75 4.28
N ARG A 97 8.54 12.69 5.17
CA ARG A 97 8.71 12.96 6.62
C ARG A 97 9.40 11.80 7.38
N GLY A 98 9.29 10.59 6.84
CA GLY A 98 9.90 9.41 7.44
C GLY A 98 11.39 9.24 7.09
N ARG A 99 12.09 8.39 7.87
CA ARG A 99 13.53 8.16 7.73
C ARG A 99 13.90 6.69 7.59
N ALA A 100 12.95 5.78 7.81
CA ALA A 100 13.21 4.35 7.78
C ALA A 100 13.68 3.89 6.39
N PRO A 101 14.53 2.84 6.31
CA PRO A 101 15.12 2.36 5.04
C PRO A 101 14.12 1.72 4.09
N TYR A 102 12.95 1.31 4.58
CA TYR A 102 11.87 0.76 3.78
C TYR A 102 10.62 1.62 3.88
N VAL A 103 9.84 1.65 2.81
CA VAL A 103 8.62 2.45 2.72
C VAL A 103 7.47 1.64 2.14
N CYS A 104 6.28 1.89 2.65
CA CYS A 104 5.02 1.47 2.06
C CYS A 104 3.94 2.49 2.41
N TRP A 105 2.76 2.35 1.79
CA TRP A 105 1.58 3.04 2.28
C TRP A 105 0.45 2.03 2.47
N MET A 106 -0.40 2.33 3.42
CA MET A 106 -1.61 1.58 3.71
C MET A 106 -2.78 2.55 3.64
N ASN A 107 -3.70 2.32 2.71
CA ASN A 107 -4.91 3.13 2.66
C ASN A 107 -5.70 2.94 3.96
N SER A 108 -6.44 3.95 4.37
CA SER A 108 -7.13 3.98 5.66
C SER A 108 -8.32 3.03 5.79
N ASP A 109 -8.59 2.23 4.76
CA ASP A 109 -9.59 1.17 4.68
C ASP A 109 -8.98 -0.24 4.53
N ASP A 110 -7.67 -0.34 4.27
CA ASP A 110 -6.94 -1.60 4.07
C ASP A 110 -6.22 -2.05 5.36
N LEU A 111 -5.76 -3.31 5.39
CA LEU A 111 -5.15 -3.93 6.57
C LEU A 111 -3.87 -4.70 6.21
N PHE A 112 -2.89 -4.72 7.12
CA PHE A 112 -1.91 -5.81 7.13
C PHE A 112 -2.51 -7.06 7.80
N LEU A 113 -2.22 -8.23 7.26
CA LEU A 113 -2.46 -9.50 7.95
C LEU A 113 -1.38 -9.73 9.02
N PRO A 114 -1.64 -10.55 10.06
CA PRO A 114 -0.66 -10.85 11.10
C PRO A 114 0.66 -11.35 10.51
N GLY A 115 1.77 -10.68 10.83
CA GLY A 115 3.11 -11.00 10.31
C GLY A 115 3.36 -10.63 8.85
N GLY A 116 2.37 -10.05 8.15
CA GLY A 116 2.48 -9.75 6.72
C GLY A 116 3.60 -8.77 6.38
N LEU A 117 3.73 -7.68 7.15
CA LEU A 117 4.82 -6.73 6.97
C LEU A 117 6.19 -7.36 7.27
N ALA A 118 6.26 -8.24 8.28
CA ALA A 118 7.49 -8.95 8.62
C ALA A 118 7.95 -9.89 7.48
N ALA A 119 7.03 -10.60 6.84
CA ALA A 119 7.34 -11.48 5.71
C ALA A 119 7.90 -10.72 4.51
N LEU A 120 7.33 -9.53 4.22
CA LEU A 120 7.84 -8.65 3.17
C LEU A 120 9.24 -8.13 3.51
N LEU A 121 9.45 -7.69 4.76
CA LEU A 121 10.74 -7.19 5.23
C LEU A 121 11.82 -8.28 5.16
N GLN A 122 11.56 -9.46 5.69
CA GLN A 122 12.47 -10.60 5.62
C GLN A 122 12.89 -10.92 4.17
N THR A 123 11.96 -10.79 3.23
CA THR A 123 12.25 -11.00 1.80
C THR A 123 13.25 -9.99 1.27
N LEU A 124 13.09 -8.71 1.62
CA LEU A 124 14.01 -7.65 1.21
C LEU A 124 15.38 -7.81 1.88
N GLU A 125 15.43 -8.18 3.15
CA GLU A 125 16.68 -8.40 3.88
C GLU A 125 17.45 -9.62 3.37
N ALA A 126 16.75 -10.73 3.10
CA ALA A 126 17.35 -11.94 2.56
C ALA A 126 17.86 -11.79 1.12
N LYS A 127 17.34 -10.81 0.37
CA LYS A 127 17.72 -10.55 -1.03
C LYS A 127 18.10 -9.09 -1.23
N PRO A 128 19.36 -8.67 -0.93
CA PRO A 128 19.78 -7.28 -0.99
C PRO A 128 19.55 -6.58 -2.35
N GLY A 129 19.58 -7.34 -3.46
CA GLY A 129 19.29 -6.81 -4.79
C GLY A 129 17.80 -6.55 -5.08
N THR A 130 16.89 -7.03 -4.22
CA THR A 130 15.44 -6.80 -4.38
C THR A 130 15.07 -5.39 -3.94
N ALA A 131 14.43 -4.64 -4.82
CA ALA A 131 13.93 -3.29 -4.54
C ALA A 131 12.49 -3.29 -4.00
N VAL A 132 11.66 -4.25 -4.44
CA VAL A 132 10.26 -4.37 -4.07
C VAL A 132 9.94 -5.82 -3.72
N ALA A 133 9.46 -6.07 -2.51
CA ALA A 133 8.81 -7.33 -2.14
C ALA A 133 7.30 -7.16 -2.20
N HIS A 134 6.59 -8.17 -2.72
CA HIS A 134 5.12 -8.16 -2.74
C HIS A 134 4.53 -9.56 -2.59
N GLY A 135 3.34 -9.63 -2.02
CA GLY A 135 2.63 -10.87 -1.76
C GLY A 135 1.20 -10.90 -2.28
N GLY A 136 0.43 -11.84 -1.76
CA GLY A 136 -1.03 -11.93 -1.94
C GLY A 136 -1.76 -10.92 -1.05
N CYS A 137 -2.95 -10.53 -1.48
CA CYS A 137 -3.83 -9.63 -0.75
C CYS A 137 -5.25 -10.23 -0.72
N ARG A 138 -5.83 -10.40 0.46
CA ARG A 138 -7.24 -10.77 0.60
C ARG A 138 -8.11 -9.61 0.13
N LEU A 139 -9.24 -9.94 -0.46
CA LEU A 139 -10.33 -8.98 -0.64
C LEU A 139 -11.36 -9.24 0.45
N ILE A 140 -11.68 -8.22 1.22
CA ILE A 140 -12.67 -8.28 2.29
C ILE A 140 -13.77 -7.27 2.03
N ASP A 141 -14.97 -7.55 2.53
CA ASP A 141 -16.08 -6.61 2.50
C ASP A 141 -16.00 -5.56 3.64
N GLU A 142 -17.05 -4.75 3.79
CA GLU A 142 -17.15 -3.76 4.86
C GLU A 142 -17.06 -4.37 6.26
N SER A 143 -17.63 -5.56 6.45
CA SER A 143 -17.63 -6.31 7.72
C SER A 143 -16.29 -6.96 8.03
N GLY A 144 -15.42 -7.12 7.02
CA GLY A 144 -14.14 -7.80 7.12
C GLY A 144 -14.20 -9.26 6.67
N ASP A 145 -15.32 -9.72 6.11
CA ASP A 145 -15.47 -11.07 5.61
C ASP A 145 -14.73 -11.25 4.27
N LEU A 146 -14.13 -12.44 4.10
CA LEU A 146 -13.35 -12.75 2.90
C LEU A 146 -14.28 -12.94 1.69
N ILE A 147 -14.09 -12.12 0.65
CA ILE A 147 -14.84 -12.18 -0.61
C ILE A 147 -14.00 -12.55 -1.83
N GLY A 148 -12.67 -12.59 -1.70
CA GLY A 148 -11.79 -12.93 -2.79
C GLY A 148 -10.31 -12.85 -2.44
N LEU A 149 -9.47 -13.10 -3.46
CA LEU A 149 -8.01 -13.10 -3.29
C LEU A 149 -7.33 -12.49 -4.53
N LEU A 150 -6.52 -11.47 -4.31
CA LEU A 150 -5.60 -10.92 -5.31
C LEU A 150 -4.24 -11.59 -5.14
N ARG A 151 -3.91 -12.50 -6.04
CA ARG A 151 -2.57 -13.12 -6.07
C ARG A 151 -1.62 -12.20 -6.82
N GLY A 152 -0.56 -11.75 -6.17
CA GLY A 152 0.55 -11.07 -6.85
C GLY A 152 1.12 -11.95 -7.97
N LYS A 153 1.56 -11.34 -9.07
CA LYS A 153 2.16 -12.05 -10.22
C LYS A 153 3.62 -11.64 -10.39
N VAL A 154 4.40 -12.47 -11.05
CA VAL A 154 5.78 -12.12 -11.44
C VAL A 154 5.75 -10.87 -12.32
N VAL A 155 6.59 -9.90 -11.97
CA VAL A 155 6.66 -8.60 -12.65
C VAL A 155 7.52 -8.72 -13.91
N SER A 156 6.96 -8.31 -15.03
CA SER A 156 7.61 -8.21 -16.34
C SER A 156 6.85 -7.17 -17.17
N ALA A 157 7.46 -6.66 -18.24
CA ALA A 157 6.77 -5.77 -19.17
C ALA A 157 5.45 -6.38 -19.69
N ARG A 158 5.48 -7.69 -20.02
CA ARG A 158 4.29 -8.41 -20.50
C ARG A 158 3.21 -8.56 -19.44
N SER A 159 3.55 -8.84 -18.20
CA SER A 159 2.55 -8.98 -17.13
C SER A 159 1.97 -7.61 -16.74
N LEU A 160 2.81 -6.60 -16.58
CA LEU A 160 2.39 -5.22 -16.32
C LEU A 160 1.53 -4.66 -17.47
N SER A 161 1.85 -4.94 -18.74
CA SER A 161 1.03 -4.42 -19.84
C SER A 161 -0.40 -4.95 -19.88
N ARG A 162 -0.70 -6.04 -19.16
CA ARG A 162 -2.01 -6.71 -19.20
C ARG A 162 -2.93 -6.40 -18.01
N SER A 163 -2.35 -6.07 -16.87
CA SER A 163 -3.08 -5.73 -15.63
C SER A 163 -2.12 -5.23 -14.56
N PRO A 164 -2.59 -4.50 -13.54
CA PRO A 164 -1.86 -4.37 -12.28
C PRO A 164 -1.57 -5.76 -11.70
N VAL A 165 -0.31 -6.05 -11.42
CA VAL A 165 0.15 -7.39 -11.00
C VAL A 165 0.59 -7.43 -9.54
N ILE A 166 0.69 -6.28 -8.91
CA ILE A 166 1.04 -6.12 -7.51
C ILE A 166 -0.16 -5.55 -6.78
N PRO A 167 -0.77 -6.29 -5.85
CA PRO A 167 -1.74 -5.70 -4.93
C PRO A 167 -1.03 -4.65 -4.06
N GLN A 168 -1.45 -3.41 -4.14
CA GLN A 168 -0.74 -2.28 -3.52
C GLN A 168 -0.52 -2.46 -2.02
N PRO A 169 -1.53 -2.82 -1.18
CA PRO A 169 -1.32 -2.95 0.26
C PRO A 169 -0.38 -4.10 0.64
N ALA A 170 -0.17 -5.05 -0.28
CA ALA A 170 0.70 -6.20 -0.08
C ALA A 170 2.12 -5.97 -0.63
N SER A 171 2.66 -4.77 -0.49
CA SER A 171 3.98 -4.41 -1.03
C SER A 171 4.84 -3.63 -0.03
N LEU A 172 6.17 -3.82 -0.11
CA LEU A 172 7.18 -3.09 0.63
C LEU A 172 8.33 -2.72 -0.32
N ILE A 173 8.80 -1.48 -0.25
CA ILE A 173 9.73 -0.88 -1.20
C ILE A 173 10.97 -0.40 -0.45
N ARG A 174 12.17 -0.61 -1.00
CA ARG A 174 13.37 0.09 -0.49
C ARG A 174 13.24 1.59 -0.73
N ARG A 175 13.53 2.39 0.28
CA ARG A 175 13.46 3.85 0.18
C ARG A 175 14.33 4.41 -0.97
N GLU A 176 15.48 3.83 -1.21
CA GLU A 176 16.35 4.23 -2.34
C GLU A 176 15.67 4.05 -3.70
N ALA A 177 14.92 2.95 -3.89
CA ALA A 177 14.19 2.70 -5.13
C ALA A 177 12.99 3.67 -5.28
N TRP A 178 12.27 3.94 -4.19
CA TRP A 178 11.23 4.97 -4.14
C TRP A 178 11.77 6.33 -4.54
N ASN A 179 12.88 6.75 -3.94
CA ASN A 179 13.51 8.04 -4.21
C ASN A 179 14.04 8.15 -5.64
N LYS A 180 14.60 7.06 -6.20
CA LYS A 180 15.09 6.99 -7.57
C LYS A 180 14.01 7.33 -8.60
N VAL A 181 12.76 6.90 -8.35
CA VAL A 181 11.63 7.18 -9.22
C VAL A 181 10.80 8.39 -8.76
N LYS A 182 11.24 9.11 -7.73
CA LYS A 182 10.61 10.32 -7.17
C LYS A 182 9.19 10.11 -6.66
N GLY A 183 8.92 8.94 -6.04
CA GLY A 183 7.62 8.64 -5.44
C GLY A 183 6.47 8.51 -6.43
N LEU A 184 5.27 8.88 -6.02
CA LEU A 184 4.04 8.83 -6.82
C LEU A 184 3.90 10.07 -7.69
N LYS A 185 3.28 9.94 -8.85
CA LYS A 185 2.83 11.08 -9.67
C LYS A 185 1.55 11.66 -9.09
N GLU A 186 1.55 12.95 -8.80
CA GLU A 186 0.44 13.65 -8.13
C GLU A 186 -0.73 13.98 -9.07
N ASP A 187 -0.51 13.90 -10.36
CA ASP A 187 -1.53 14.07 -11.41
C ASP A 187 -2.38 12.79 -11.65
N LEU A 188 -1.97 11.66 -11.05
CA LEU A 188 -2.72 10.40 -11.10
C LEU A 188 -3.59 10.23 -9.86
N HIS A 189 -4.84 9.77 -10.04
CA HIS A 189 -5.82 9.67 -8.96
C HIS A 189 -6.29 8.25 -8.65
N LEU A 190 -6.23 7.35 -9.65
CA LEU A 190 -6.83 6.01 -9.57
C LEU A 190 -5.84 4.88 -9.91
N SER A 191 -4.76 5.19 -10.64
CA SER A 191 -3.73 4.23 -11.08
C SER A 191 -2.33 4.66 -10.67
N LEU A 192 -2.22 5.38 -9.54
CA LEU A 192 -0.97 5.94 -9.02
C LEU A 192 0.05 4.85 -8.66
N ASP A 193 -0.41 3.72 -8.12
CA ASP A 193 0.38 2.53 -7.82
C ASP A 193 0.85 1.83 -9.11
N TYR A 194 -0.04 1.73 -10.10
CA TYR A 194 0.27 1.08 -11.36
C TYR A 194 1.36 1.82 -12.15
N ASP A 195 1.33 3.15 -12.18
CA ASP A 195 2.40 3.97 -12.75
C ASP A 195 3.71 3.81 -11.96
N LEU A 196 3.65 3.77 -10.63
CA LEU A 196 4.82 3.53 -9.78
C LEU A 196 5.49 2.20 -10.13
N TRP A 197 4.71 1.11 -10.27
CA TRP A 197 5.26 -0.21 -10.63
C TRP A 197 5.94 -0.20 -12.00
N TRP A 198 5.40 0.50 -12.96
CA TRP A 198 6.03 0.69 -14.27
C TRP A 198 7.33 1.47 -14.18
N ARG A 199 7.36 2.59 -13.46
CA ARG A 199 8.60 3.41 -13.29
C ARG A 199 9.68 2.63 -12.56
N LEU A 200 9.36 1.91 -11.51
CA LEU A 200 10.28 1.03 -10.80
C LEU A 200 10.80 -0.07 -11.74
N TYR A 201 9.93 -0.74 -12.50
CA TYR A 201 10.35 -1.74 -13.47
C TYR A 201 11.31 -1.15 -14.52
N ARG A 202 10.97 -0.02 -15.10
CA ARG A 202 11.81 0.66 -16.11
C ARG A 202 13.12 1.21 -15.56
N SER A 203 13.20 1.49 -14.28
CA SER A 203 14.44 1.89 -13.61
C SER A 203 15.43 0.73 -13.35
N GLY A 204 15.04 -0.51 -13.74
CA GLY A 204 15.83 -1.72 -13.49
C GLY A 204 15.64 -2.30 -12.08
N SER A 205 14.63 -1.85 -11.33
CA SER A 205 14.34 -2.40 -10.00
C SER A 205 13.96 -3.87 -10.06
N VAL A 206 14.50 -4.67 -9.15
CA VAL A 206 14.18 -6.08 -9.00
C VAL A 206 12.99 -6.25 -8.07
N PHE A 207 12.01 -7.03 -8.51
CA PHE A 207 10.81 -7.37 -7.74
C PHE A 207 10.89 -8.83 -7.28
N THR A 208 10.55 -9.08 -6.03
CA THR A 208 10.42 -10.45 -5.50
C THR A 208 9.00 -10.68 -5.02
N LYS A 209 8.34 -11.65 -5.64
CA LYS A 209 7.04 -12.16 -5.20
C LYS A 209 7.22 -13.19 -4.09
N ILE A 210 6.38 -13.12 -3.05
CA ILE A 210 6.18 -14.20 -2.09
C ILE A 210 4.79 -14.80 -2.24
N ASP A 211 4.62 -16.05 -1.84
CA ASP A 211 3.34 -16.75 -2.01
C ASP A 211 2.36 -16.51 -0.85
N SER A 212 2.84 -15.90 0.23
CA SER A 212 2.02 -15.58 1.40
C SER A 212 1.03 -14.45 1.12
N GLU A 213 -0.14 -14.52 1.73
CA GLU A 213 -1.08 -13.42 1.87
C GLU A 213 -0.61 -12.53 3.02
N VAL A 214 -0.39 -11.25 2.75
CA VAL A 214 0.26 -10.33 3.70
C VAL A 214 -0.58 -9.11 4.05
N ALA A 215 -1.63 -8.85 3.28
CA ALA A 215 -2.54 -7.72 3.46
C ALA A 215 -3.97 -8.11 3.11
N ALA A 216 -4.92 -7.24 3.46
CA ALA A 216 -6.30 -7.30 3.02
C ALA A 216 -6.72 -5.92 2.48
N ALA A 217 -7.30 -5.91 1.30
CA ALA A 217 -7.91 -4.73 0.68
C ALA A 217 -9.42 -4.77 0.88
N ARG A 218 -9.98 -3.67 1.38
CA ARG A 218 -11.41 -3.58 1.64
C ARG A 218 -12.16 -3.13 0.41
N PHE A 219 -13.24 -3.84 0.11
CA PHE A 219 -14.14 -3.54 -0.99
C PHE A 219 -15.46 -3.01 -0.41
N HIS A 220 -15.75 -1.74 -0.68
CA HIS A 220 -16.94 -1.05 -0.19
C HIS A 220 -17.42 0.01 -1.20
N PRO A 221 -18.69 0.42 -1.16
CA PRO A 221 -19.28 1.33 -2.15
C PRO A 221 -18.57 2.68 -2.26
N ASP A 222 -17.95 3.16 -1.18
CA ASP A 222 -17.26 4.44 -1.15
C ASP A 222 -15.80 4.35 -1.65
N ALA A 223 -15.28 3.14 -1.91
CA ALA A 223 -13.95 2.97 -2.47
C ALA A 223 -13.84 3.65 -3.85
N LYS A 224 -12.76 4.38 -4.09
CA LYS A 224 -12.54 5.11 -5.36
C LYS A 224 -12.65 4.20 -6.58
N SER A 225 -12.12 2.99 -6.49
CA SER A 225 -12.15 1.99 -7.57
C SER A 225 -13.56 1.47 -7.87
N PHE A 226 -14.49 1.59 -6.92
CA PHE A 226 -15.89 1.24 -7.08
C PHE A 226 -16.69 2.41 -7.67
N ARG A 227 -16.50 3.61 -7.13
CA ARG A 227 -17.25 4.82 -7.55
C ARG A 227 -16.90 5.30 -8.96
N ARG A 228 -15.64 5.11 -9.41
CA ARG A 228 -15.10 5.68 -10.64
C ARG A 228 -14.47 4.62 -11.57
N PRO A 229 -15.15 3.50 -11.90
CA PRO A 229 -14.52 2.39 -12.62
C PRO A 229 -14.12 2.76 -14.05
N ARG A 230 -14.90 3.60 -14.75
CA ARG A 230 -14.57 4.06 -16.12
C ARG A 230 -13.32 4.92 -16.15
N GLU A 231 -13.20 5.85 -15.21
CA GLU A 231 -12.03 6.72 -15.09
C GLU A 231 -10.78 5.93 -14.69
N MET A 232 -10.93 4.97 -13.78
CA MET A 232 -9.83 4.06 -13.40
C MET A 232 -9.30 3.28 -14.63
N TYR A 233 -10.20 2.76 -15.46
CA TYR A 233 -9.78 2.08 -16.70
C TYR A 233 -9.14 3.03 -17.70
N ALA A 234 -9.65 4.25 -17.85
CA ALA A 234 -9.06 5.26 -18.74
C ALA A 234 -7.65 5.64 -18.29
N GLU A 235 -7.46 5.91 -17.00
CA GLU A 235 -6.16 6.24 -16.43
C GLU A 235 -5.18 5.06 -16.54
N ALA A 236 -5.60 3.83 -16.22
CA ALA A 236 -4.78 2.63 -16.36
C ALA A 236 -4.37 2.37 -17.80
N LYS A 237 -5.25 2.56 -18.79
CA LYS A 237 -4.92 2.46 -20.22
C LYS A 237 -3.90 3.52 -20.64
N SER A 238 -4.01 4.75 -20.15
CA SER A 238 -3.04 5.83 -20.38
C SER A 238 -1.67 5.44 -19.83
N VAL A 239 -1.61 4.94 -18.60
CA VAL A 239 -0.38 4.44 -17.97
C VAL A 239 0.26 3.33 -18.82
N VAL A 240 -0.51 2.32 -19.23
CA VAL A 240 0.03 1.23 -20.09
C VAL A 240 0.55 1.78 -21.41
N SER A 241 -0.21 2.62 -22.08
CA SER A 241 0.19 3.18 -23.39
C SER A 241 1.47 4.00 -23.28
N SER A 242 1.65 4.79 -22.22
CA SER A 242 2.84 5.62 -22.01
C SER A 242 4.08 4.80 -21.67
N HIS A 243 3.93 3.69 -20.95
CA HIS A 243 5.06 2.87 -20.53
C HIS A 243 5.39 1.71 -21.46
N TYR A 244 4.40 1.07 -22.08
CA TYR A 244 4.56 -0.10 -22.94
C TYR A 244 4.61 0.27 -24.43
N GLY A 245 4.19 1.50 -24.79
CA GLY A 245 4.17 1.98 -26.18
C GLY A 245 2.94 1.58 -26.97
N SER A 246 2.12 0.64 -26.50
CA SER A 246 0.87 0.21 -27.14
C SER A 246 -0.10 -0.34 -26.11
N LEU A 247 -1.40 -0.29 -26.42
CA LEU A 247 -2.43 -0.87 -25.56
C LEU A 247 -2.78 -2.29 -26.02
N PRO A 248 -2.44 -3.35 -25.23
CA PRO A 248 -2.81 -4.72 -25.56
C PRO A 248 -4.33 -4.91 -25.70
N MET A 249 -4.74 -5.75 -26.65
CA MET A 249 -6.16 -6.00 -26.97
C MET A 249 -6.97 -6.48 -25.76
N CYS A 250 -6.32 -7.17 -24.79
CA CYS A 250 -7.00 -7.64 -23.57
C CYS A 250 -7.65 -6.52 -22.76
N TRP A 251 -7.20 -5.26 -22.84
CA TRP A 251 -7.82 -4.13 -22.21
C TRP A 251 -9.19 -3.79 -22.81
N ARG A 252 -9.28 -3.85 -24.15
CA ARG A 252 -10.56 -3.62 -24.85
C ARG A 252 -11.59 -4.69 -24.53
N ILE A 253 -11.15 -5.95 -24.38
CA ILE A 253 -12.03 -7.08 -24.06
C ILE A 253 -12.51 -7.04 -22.61
N LYS A 254 -11.59 -6.79 -21.65
CA LYS A 254 -11.90 -6.86 -20.22
C LYS A 254 -12.68 -5.66 -19.71
N GLU A 255 -12.49 -4.48 -20.28
CA GLU A 255 -13.08 -3.23 -19.80
C GLU A 255 -14.60 -3.29 -19.59
N PRO A 256 -15.42 -3.68 -20.58
CA PRO A 256 -16.87 -3.68 -20.42
C PRO A 256 -17.35 -4.65 -19.34
N PHE A 257 -16.71 -5.81 -19.21
CA PHE A 257 -17.06 -6.81 -18.20
C PHE A 257 -16.69 -6.34 -16.80
N SER A 258 -15.48 -5.81 -16.62
CA SER A 258 -15.03 -5.34 -15.32
C SER A 258 -15.77 -4.10 -14.82
N ILE A 259 -16.13 -3.18 -15.71
CA ILE A 259 -16.96 -2.03 -15.36
C ILE A 259 -18.35 -2.49 -14.92
N ARG A 260 -18.98 -3.39 -15.69
CA ARG A 260 -20.32 -3.93 -15.36
C ARG A 260 -20.30 -4.69 -14.04
N ALA A 261 -19.30 -5.52 -13.81
CA ALA A 261 -19.18 -6.27 -12.56
C ALA A 261 -19.08 -5.33 -11.35
N ARG A 262 -18.23 -4.31 -11.40
CA ARG A 262 -18.09 -3.32 -10.31
C ARG A 262 -19.38 -2.53 -10.09
N GLN A 263 -20.12 -2.17 -11.16
CA GLN A 263 -21.42 -1.50 -11.05
C GLN A 263 -22.49 -2.38 -10.41
N GLN A 264 -22.34 -3.70 -10.49
CA GLN A 264 -23.24 -4.69 -9.88
C GLN A 264 -22.77 -5.18 -8.49
N GLY A 265 -21.72 -4.58 -7.93
CA GLY A 265 -21.16 -4.98 -6.65
C GLY A 265 -20.40 -6.31 -6.69
N SER A 266 -20.03 -6.79 -7.88
CA SER A 266 -19.30 -8.04 -8.07
C SER A 266 -17.84 -7.78 -8.36
N LEU A 267 -16.98 -8.64 -7.85
CA LEU A 267 -15.55 -8.71 -8.18
C LEU A 267 -15.35 -9.75 -9.29
N LEU A 268 -14.82 -9.35 -10.44
CA LEU A 268 -14.34 -10.23 -11.50
C LEU A 268 -12.83 -10.30 -11.49
#